data_400bd63ee74be4af1ba6c70b22fd5d1c
#
_entry.id   400bd63ee74be4af1ba6c70b22fd5d1c
#
_cell.length_a   1.000
_cell.length_b   1.000
_cell.length_c   1.000
_cell.angle_alpha   90.00
_cell.angle_beta   90.00
_cell.angle_gamma   90.00
#
_symmetry.space_group_name_H-M   'P 1'
#
loop_
_entity.id
_entity.type
_entity.pdbx_description
1 polymer ?
#
loop_
_entity_poly.entity_id
_entity_poly.type
_entity_poly.pdbx_seq_one_letter_code
_entity_poly.pdbx_strand_id
1 'polypeptide(L)'
;PIHRVLFGLQRDILAEMQAHFGDGYSYLPVAGKLEMIFKVDAAAGQVPQQIGVISEQGFGVISLANPTANLPVGTLQAFLDGFLKQGGAEKIDYVHGSDVVCQLGAQPGNIGFYVPGMEKGDLFKTVILDGALPRKTFSMGEAHEKRFYMECRRIG
;
A
#
# COMPACT_ATOMS: atom_id res chain seq x y z
N PRO A 1 -8.99 -3.01 0.98
CA PRO A 1 -7.59 -3.40 0.96
C PRO A 1 -6.99 -3.46 2.36
N ILE A 2 -5.96 -4.25 2.49
CA ILE A 2 -5.27 -4.41 3.76
C ILE A 2 -3.91 -3.74 3.65
N HIS A 3 -3.69 -2.73 4.47
CA HIS A 3 -2.45 -1.97 4.47
C HIS A 3 -1.45 -2.59 5.45
N ARG A 4 -0.21 -2.17 5.36
CA ARG A 4 0.86 -2.71 6.20
C ARG A 4 1.44 -1.64 7.07
N VAL A 5 1.76 -2.00 8.32
CA VAL A 5 2.48 -1.11 9.23
C VAL A 5 3.65 -1.90 9.81
N LEU A 6 4.85 -1.33 9.71
CA LEU A 6 6.02 -1.91 10.34
C LEU A 6 6.35 -1.13 11.60
N PHE A 7 6.66 -1.86 12.66
CA PHE A 7 6.96 -1.29 13.96
C PHE A 7 8.41 -1.52 14.31
N GLY A 8 9.02 -0.53 14.93
CA GLY A 8 10.38 -0.69 15.42
C GLY A 8 11.39 -0.83 14.30
N LEU A 9 11.40 0.13 13.36
CA LEU A 9 12.36 0.10 12.27
C LEU A 9 13.78 0.13 12.78
N GLN A 10 14.61 -0.77 12.26
CA GLN A 10 16.00 -0.87 12.61
C GLN A 10 16.91 -0.30 11.54
N ARG A 11 16.39 -0.09 10.35
CA ARG A 11 17.14 0.41 9.20
C ARG A 11 16.26 1.32 8.36
N ASP A 12 16.88 2.05 7.45
CA ASP A 12 16.17 2.95 6.54
C ASP A 12 15.54 2.13 5.41
N ILE A 13 14.26 1.81 5.58
CA ILE A 13 13.56 0.95 4.64
C ILE A 13 13.44 1.57 3.24
N LEU A 14 13.26 2.90 3.16
CA LEU A 14 13.12 3.54 1.86
C LEU A 14 14.42 3.50 1.08
N ALA A 15 15.56 3.66 1.76
CA ALA A 15 16.84 3.54 1.10
C ALA A 15 17.07 2.11 0.59
N GLU A 16 16.63 1.12 1.36
CA GLU A 16 16.78 -0.28 0.94
C GLU A 16 15.84 -0.61 -0.21
N MET A 17 14.65 -0.03 -0.22
CA MET A 17 13.75 -0.20 -1.36
C MET A 17 14.35 0.41 -2.63
N GLN A 18 14.96 1.56 -2.52
CA GLN A 18 15.63 2.18 -3.67
C GLN A 18 16.73 1.28 -4.21
N ALA A 19 17.53 0.70 -3.33
CA ALA A 19 18.58 -0.19 -3.74
C ALA A 19 18.03 -1.47 -4.39
N HIS A 20 16.93 -1.96 -3.84
CA HIS A 20 16.31 -3.21 -4.31
C HIS A 20 15.67 -3.05 -5.69
N PHE A 21 14.92 -1.97 -5.89
CA PHE A 21 14.19 -1.77 -7.13
C PHE A 21 14.98 -0.97 -8.18
N GLY A 22 16.06 -0.32 -7.76
CA GLY A 22 16.96 0.35 -8.68
C GLY A 22 16.31 1.53 -9.38
N ASP A 23 16.59 1.64 -10.69
CA ASP A 23 16.13 2.80 -11.46
C ASP A 23 14.62 2.89 -11.57
N GLY A 24 13.91 1.80 -11.31
CA GLY A 24 12.46 1.82 -11.35
C GLY A 24 11.81 2.41 -10.12
N TYR A 25 12.58 2.74 -9.09
CA TYR A 25 12.05 3.29 -7.85
C TYR A 25 12.11 4.81 -7.87
N SER A 26 11.03 5.44 -7.42
CA SER A 26 11.07 6.87 -7.12
C SER A 26 10.15 7.14 -5.93
N TYR A 27 10.46 8.21 -5.21
CA TYR A 27 9.70 8.60 -4.04
C TYR A 27 9.32 10.08 -4.17
N LEU A 28 8.04 10.38 -3.93
CA LEU A 28 7.53 11.73 -4.01
C LEU A 28 6.84 12.10 -2.70
N PRO A 29 7.36 13.05 -1.95
CA PRO A 29 6.63 13.56 -0.78
C PRO A 29 5.36 14.27 -1.24
N VAL A 30 4.29 14.12 -0.48
CA VAL A 30 3.03 14.78 -0.80
C VAL A 30 2.56 15.58 0.41
N ALA A 31 1.60 16.48 0.17
CA ALA A 31 1.18 17.43 1.19
C ALA A 31 0.42 16.78 2.33
N GLY A 32 -0.31 15.70 2.07
CA GLY A 32 -1.08 15.08 3.12
C GLY A 32 -1.75 13.80 2.70
N LYS A 33 -2.58 13.29 3.59
CA LYS A 33 -3.24 12.00 3.45
C LYS A 33 -4.09 11.92 2.18
N LEU A 34 -4.88 12.95 1.92
CA LEU A 34 -5.81 12.89 0.79
C LEU A 34 -5.08 12.87 -0.55
N GLU A 35 -4.00 13.62 -0.66
CA GLU A 35 -3.21 13.60 -1.88
C GLU A 35 -2.56 12.24 -2.08
N MET A 36 -2.05 11.66 -1.00
CA MET A 36 -1.46 10.32 -1.07
C MET A 36 -2.49 9.30 -1.57
N ILE A 37 -3.66 9.28 -0.95
CA ILE A 37 -4.71 8.34 -1.31
C ILE A 37 -5.14 8.53 -2.75
N PHE A 38 -5.34 9.78 -3.16
CA PHE A 38 -5.77 10.06 -4.53
C PHE A 38 -4.77 9.54 -5.55
N LYS A 39 -3.49 9.82 -5.33
CA LYS A 39 -2.46 9.40 -6.30
C LYS A 39 -2.34 7.88 -6.37
N VAL A 40 -2.38 7.22 -5.22
CA VAL A 40 -2.24 5.77 -5.19
C VAL A 40 -3.46 5.10 -5.83
N ASP A 41 -4.65 5.53 -5.46
CA ASP A 41 -5.87 4.93 -6.00
C ASP A 41 -6.03 5.19 -7.49
N ALA A 42 -5.63 6.36 -7.95
CA ALA A 42 -5.73 6.69 -9.37
C ALA A 42 -4.81 5.83 -10.22
N ALA A 43 -3.74 5.31 -9.65
CA ALA A 43 -2.78 4.47 -10.37
C ALA A 43 -3.07 2.98 -10.21
N ALA A 44 -4.16 2.62 -9.56
CA ALA A 44 -4.49 1.21 -9.35
C ALA A 44 -4.60 0.49 -10.69
N GLY A 45 -3.97 -0.68 -10.77
CA GLY A 45 -3.97 -1.48 -11.99
C GLY A 45 -3.04 -1.00 -13.08
N GLN A 46 -2.21 -0.02 -12.81
CA GLN A 46 -1.32 0.56 -13.80
C GLN A 46 0.14 0.40 -13.40
N VAL A 47 1.04 0.60 -14.36
CA VAL A 47 2.47 0.64 -14.15
C VAL A 47 2.93 2.04 -14.55
N PRO A 48 3.70 2.73 -13.72
CA PRO A 48 4.31 2.26 -12.47
C PRO A 48 3.28 2.01 -11.38
N GLN A 49 3.54 1.01 -10.57
CA GLN A 49 2.71 0.77 -9.40
C GLN A 49 3.00 1.83 -8.35
N GLN A 50 1.97 2.26 -7.62
CA GLN A 50 2.15 3.30 -6.61
C GLN A 50 1.68 2.80 -5.26
N ILE A 51 2.45 3.15 -4.23
CA ILE A 51 2.22 2.72 -2.87
C ILE A 51 2.39 3.95 -1.97
N GLY A 52 1.42 4.20 -1.11
CA GLY A 52 1.50 5.31 -0.18
C GLY A 52 2.42 4.99 0.98
N VAL A 53 3.09 6.02 1.49
CA VAL A 53 4.01 5.89 2.62
C VAL A 53 3.60 6.88 3.70
N ILE A 54 3.51 6.39 4.91
CA ILE A 54 3.19 7.23 6.08
C ILE A 54 4.28 7.02 7.12
N SER A 55 4.91 8.11 7.55
CA SER A 55 5.92 8.06 8.60
C SER A 55 5.78 9.30 9.47
N GLU A 56 6.60 9.37 10.52
CA GLU A 56 6.58 10.56 11.37
C GLU A 56 6.96 11.83 10.61
N GLN A 57 7.57 11.68 9.44
CA GLN A 57 7.95 12.82 8.61
C GLN A 57 6.84 13.26 7.65
N GLY A 58 5.75 12.51 7.59
CA GLY A 58 4.61 12.87 6.76
C GLY A 58 4.23 11.81 5.76
N PHE A 59 3.72 12.26 4.62
CA PHE A 59 3.14 11.39 3.60
C PHE A 59 3.95 11.46 2.32
N GLY A 60 3.99 10.33 1.62
CA GLY A 60 4.64 10.27 0.33
C GLY A 60 4.09 9.13 -0.52
N VAL A 61 4.57 9.04 -1.74
CA VAL A 61 4.18 7.99 -2.67
C VAL A 61 5.42 7.39 -3.31
N ILE A 62 5.52 6.07 -3.27
CA ILE A 62 6.56 5.34 -3.97
C ILE A 62 6.01 4.90 -5.32
N SER A 63 6.78 5.10 -6.37
CA SER A 63 6.45 4.60 -7.71
C SER A 63 7.43 3.51 -8.10
N LEU A 64 6.92 2.39 -8.58
CA LEU A 64 7.73 1.23 -8.96
C LEU A 64 7.46 0.90 -10.42
N ALA A 65 8.43 1.22 -11.29
CA ALA A 65 8.30 0.97 -12.71
C ALA A 65 8.61 -0.48 -13.09
N ASN A 66 9.33 -1.18 -12.22
CA ASN A 66 9.70 -2.58 -12.45
C ASN A 66 9.10 -3.46 -11.34
N PRO A 67 7.75 -3.58 -11.31
CA PRO A 67 7.13 -4.38 -10.26
C PRO A 67 7.41 -5.86 -10.45
N THR A 68 7.45 -6.60 -9.33
CA THR A 68 7.71 -8.03 -9.34
C THR A 68 6.43 -8.84 -9.24
N ALA A 69 5.28 -8.18 -9.12
CA ALA A 69 3.99 -8.85 -9.05
C ALA A 69 2.95 -8.00 -9.75
N ASN A 70 1.80 -8.60 -10.07
CA ASN A 70 0.74 -7.89 -10.79
C ASN A 70 0.10 -6.80 -9.97
N LEU A 71 0.02 -6.97 -8.66
CA LEU A 71 -0.59 -5.98 -7.78
C LEU A 71 0.47 -5.33 -6.91
N PRO A 72 0.29 -4.04 -6.58
CA PRO A 72 1.26 -3.36 -5.73
C PRO A 72 1.47 -4.05 -4.39
N VAL A 73 0.42 -4.62 -3.82
CA VAL A 73 0.54 -5.30 -2.54
C VAL A 73 1.47 -6.51 -2.64
N GLY A 74 1.45 -7.22 -3.77
CA GLY A 74 2.34 -8.35 -3.96
C GLY A 74 3.80 -7.93 -4.11
N THR A 75 4.03 -6.86 -4.87
CA THR A 75 5.37 -6.31 -5.02
C THR A 75 5.93 -5.85 -3.68
N LEU A 76 5.11 -5.13 -2.91
CA LEU A 76 5.50 -4.64 -1.60
C LEU A 76 5.78 -5.78 -0.63
N GLN A 77 4.88 -6.77 -0.56
CA GLN A 77 5.00 -7.85 0.40
C GLN A 77 6.26 -8.68 0.15
N ALA A 78 6.60 -8.91 -1.10
CA ALA A 78 7.82 -9.65 -1.41
C ALA A 78 9.06 -8.95 -0.86
N PHE A 79 9.11 -7.62 -0.98
CA PHE A 79 10.20 -6.87 -0.40
C PHE A 79 10.16 -6.91 1.13
N LEU A 80 8.97 -6.71 1.71
CA LEU A 80 8.85 -6.67 3.17
C LEU A 80 9.23 -8.00 3.82
N ASP A 81 8.90 -9.12 3.18
CA ASP A 81 9.26 -10.42 3.73
C ASP A 81 10.77 -10.55 3.89
N GLY A 82 11.54 -10.12 2.89
CA GLY A 82 12.98 -10.14 2.97
C GLY A 82 13.53 -9.16 4.01
N PHE A 83 12.95 -7.97 4.05
CA PHE A 83 13.38 -6.94 4.98
C PHE A 83 13.20 -7.40 6.43
N LEU A 84 12.06 -7.99 6.73
CA LEU A 84 11.78 -8.50 8.07
C LEU A 84 12.64 -9.69 8.43
N LYS A 85 12.89 -10.55 7.47
CA LYS A 85 13.73 -11.72 7.68
C LYS A 85 15.15 -11.33 8.06
N GLN A 86 15.60 -10.19 7.57
CA GLN A 86 16.92 -9.67 7.88
C GLN A 86 16.92 -8.78 9.12
N GLY A 87 15.83 -8.71 9.84
CA GLY A 87 15.77 -7.93 11.05
C GLY A 87 15.60 -6.44 10.85
N GLY A 88 15.04 -6.02 9.72
CA GLY A 88 14.88 -4.60 9.41
C GLY A 88 13.86 -3.88 10.26
N ALA A 89 12.92 -4.61 10.85
CA ALA A 89 11.92 -4.06 11.76
C ALA A 89 11.57 -5.11 12.78
N GLU A 90 10.93 -4.70 13.87
CA GLU A 90 10.57 -5.62 14.94
C GLU A 90 9.36 -6.48 14.58
N LYS A 91 8.36 -5.88 13.93
CA LYS A 91 7.18 -6.65 13.53
C LYS A 91 6.42 -5.91 12.46
N ILE A 92 5.48 -6.64 11.83
CA ILE A 92 4.56 -6.09 10.84
C ILE A 92 3.14 -6.41 11.28
N ASP A 93 2.23 -5.44 11.07
CA ASP A 93 0.80 -5.66 11.25
C ASP A 93 0.08 -5.34 9.95
N TYR A 94 -1.07 -5.96 9.81
CA TYR A 94 -1.95 -5.80 8.64
C TYR A 94 -3.22 -5.12 9.12
N VAL A 95 -3.52 -3.95 8.54
CA VAL A 95 -4.62 -3.13 9.07
C VAL A 95 -5.58 -2.75 7.97
N HIS A 96 -6.84 -2.59 8.34
CA HIS A 96 -7.89 -2.12 7.45
C HIS A 96 -8.09 -0.64 7.63
N GLY A 97 -8.33 0.05 6.51
CA GLY A 97 -8.71 1.45 6.57
C GLY A 97 -7.51 2.39 6.56
N SER A 98 -7.69 3.49 5.82
CA SER A 98 -6.64 4.48 5.69
C SER A 98 -6.36 5.20 7.01
N ASP A 99 -7.38 5.36 7.86
CA ASP A 99 -7.18 6.05 9.13
C ASP A 99 -6.23 5.30 10.04
N VAL A 100 -6.38 3.98 10.11
CA VAL A 100 -5.54 3.17 10.99
C VAL A 100 -4.10 3.15 10.52
N VAL A 101 -3.88 2.94 9.22
CA VAL A 101 -2.51 2.91 8.70
C VAL A 101 -1.83 4.26 8.86
N CYS A 102 -2.58 5.36 8.70
CA CYS A 102 -2.01 6.69 8.89
C CYS A 102 -1.68 6.96 10.34
N GLN A 103 -2.56 6.57 11.25
CA GLN A 103 -2.35 6.81 12.66
C GLN A 103 -1.13 6.03 13.17
N LEU A 104 -1.04 4.76 12.84
CA LEU A 104 0.04 3.92 13.32
C LEU A 104 1.35 4.23 12.62
N GLY A 105 1.30 4.48 11.33
CA GLY A 105 2.52 4.75 10.58
C GLY A 105 3.19 6.06 10.94
N ALA A 106 2.43 7.02 11.45
CA ALA A 106 2.98 8.33 11.81
C ALA A 106 3.73 8.32 13.13
N GLN A 107 3.68 7.23 13.88
CA GLN A 107 4.36 7.19 15.17
C GLN A 107 5.86 6.96 14.99
N PRO A 108 6.68 7.48 15.92
CA PRO A 108 8.13 7.33 15.79
C PRO A 108 8.55 5.86 15.72
N GLY A 109 9.48 5.57 14.83
CA GLY A 109 9.98 4.21 14.67
C GLY A 109 9.11 3.32 13.82
N ASN A 110 7.97 3.82 13.35
CA ASN A 110 7.05 3.05 12.51
C ASN A 110 7.05 3.57 11.09
N ILE A 111 6.50 2.77 10.18
CA ILE A 111 6.18 3.22 8.84
C ILE A 111 4.93 2.47 8.36
N GLY A 112 4.02 3.19 7.71
CA GLY A 112 2.83 2.60 7.14
C GLY A 112 2.91 2.60 5.63
N PHE A 113 2.31 1.58 5.02
CA PHE A 113 2.21 1.49 3.57
C PHE A 113 0.76 1.37 3.19
N TYR A 114 0.29 2.34 2.43
CA TYR A 114 -1.07 2.36 1.92
C TYR A 114 -1.07 1.72 0.53
N VAL A 115 -1.85 0.68 0.35
CA VAL A 115 -1.95 0.00 -0.94
C VAL A 115 -3.32 0.27 -1.55
N PRO A 116 -3.41 0.37 -2.89
CA PRO A 116 -4.69 0.68 -3.52
C PRO A 116 -5.64 -0.49 -3.44
N GLY A 117 -6.92 -0.17 -3.46
CA GLY A 117 -7.94 -1.19 -3.58
C GLY A 117 -7.95 -1.74 -5.00
N MET A 118 -8.55 -2.91 -5.15
CA MET A 118 -8.68 -3.52 -6.46
C MET A 118 -9.85 -2.87 -7.17
N GLU A 119 -9.60 -2.35 -8.38
CA GLU A 119 -10.68 -1.79 -9.18
C GLU A 119 -11.52 -2.92 -9.76
N LYS A 120 -12.75 -2.57 -10.17
CA LYS A 120 -13.64 -3.56 -10.75
C LYS A 120 -13.00 -4.29 -11.94
N GLY A 121 -12.32 -3.53 -12.80
CA GLY A 121 -11.66 -4.12 -13.93
C GLY A 121 -10.57 -5.09 -13.54
N ASP A 122 -9.79 -4.72 -12.53
CA ASP A 122 -8.72 -5.57 -12.06
C ASP A 122 -9.26 -6.81 -11.35
N LEU A 123 -10.32 -6.63 -10.59
CA LEU A 123 -10.97 -7.75 -9.92
C LEU A 123 -11.44 -8.77 -10.93
N PHE A 124 -12.15 -8.30 -11.95
CA PHE A 124 -12.67 -9.17 -12.97
C PHE A 124 -11.56 -9.88 -13.74
N LYS A 125 -10.53 -9.13 -14.10
CA LYS A 125 -9.40 -9.66 -14.82
C LYS A 125 -8.69 -10.75 -14.00
N THR A 126 -8.52 -10.53 -12.73
CA THR A 126 -7.87 -11.50 -11.87
C THR A 126 -8.67 -12.80 -11.80
N VAL A 127 -9.99 -12.68 -11.72
CA VAL A 127 -10.85 -13.86 -11.70
C VAL A 127 -10.66 -14.65 -12.98
N ILE A 128 -10.63 -13.96 -14.13
CA ILE A 128 -10.46 -14.65 -15.40
C ILE A 128 -9.12 -15.36 -15.49
N LEU A 129 -8.06 -14.68 -15.10
CA LEU A 129 -6.72 -15.22 -15.27
C LEU A 129 -6.40 -16.29 -14.25
N ASP A 130 -6.77 -16.05 -13.01
CA ASP A 130 -6.40 -16.95 -11.92
C ASP A 130 -7.49 -17.93 -11.58
N GLY A 131 -8.74 -17.54 -11.81
CA GLY A 131 -9.88 -18.38 -11.48
C GLY A 131 -10.00 -18.64 -10.00
N ALA A 132 -9.25 -17.93 -9.18
CA ALA A 132 -9.15 -18.25 -7.77
C ALA A 132 -9.27 -17.05 -6.86
N LEU A 133 -9.82 -15.96 -7.34
CA LEU A 133 -10.00 -14.79 -6.51
C LEU A 133 -10.94 -15.12 -5.37
N PRO A 134 -10.55 -14.84 -4.13
CA PRO A 134 -11.35 -15.25 -2.98
C PRO A 134 -12.73 -14.63 -2.99
N ARG A 135 -13.71 -15.41 -2.60
CA ARG A 135 -15.08 -14.91 -2.55
C ARG A 135 -15.24 -13.78 -1.56
N LYS A 136 -14.51 -13.82 -0.48
CA LYS A 136 -14.59 -12.76 0.51
C LYS A 136 -14.22 -11.39 -0.08
N THR A 137 -13.43 -11.37 -1.14
CA THR A 137 -13.10 -10.12 -1.81
C THR A 137 -14.35 -9.52 -2.43
N PHE A 138 -15.19 -10.34 -3.02
CA PHE A 138 -16.44 -9.85 -3.59
C PHE A 138 -17.37 -9.34 -2.50
N SER A 139 -17.45 -10.05 -1.40
CA SER A 139 -18.30 -9.63 -0.30
C SER A 139 -17.90 -8.27 0.22
N MET A 140 -16.62 -8.01 0.31
CA MET A 140 -16.13 -6.71 0.78
C MET A 140 -16.48 -5.61 -0.19
N GLY A 141 -16.46 -5.90 -1.46
CA GLY A 141 -16.74 -4.90 -2.47
C GLY A 141 -18.14 -4.34 -2.37
N GLU A 142 -19.05 -5.07 -1.81
CA GLU A 142 -20.41 -4.61 -1.67
C GLU A 142 -20.61 -3.71 -0.49
N ALA A 143 -19.85 -3.93 0.45
CA ALA A 143 -19.95 -3.07 1.58
C ALA A 143 -19.51 -1.69 1.20
N HIS A 144 -19.54 -1.67 0.56
CA HIS A 144 -19.23 -0.73 0.60
C HIS A 144 -19.25 0.18 0.08
N GLU A 145 -19.49 0.14 -0.43
CA GLU A 145 -19.54 0.83 -0.77
C GLU A 145 -19.71 1.71 -0.52
N LYS A 146 -19.67 1.63 -0.23
CA LYS A 146 -19.82 2.30 0.31
C LYS A 146 -19.54 3.11 0.59
N ARG A 147 -19.59 3.10 0.60
CA ARG A 147 -19.37 3.79 1.20
C ARG A 147 -18.99 4.52 1.24
N PHE A 148 -18.87 4.13 1.05
CA PHE A 148 -18.54 4.70 1.43
C PHE A 148 -18.19 5.43 1.21
N TYR A 149 -18.08 5.29 0.98
CA TYR A 149 -17.76 5.90 1.13
C TYR A 149 -17.66 6.80 1.14
N MET A 150 -17.77 6.81 0.81
CA MET A 150 -17.81 7.50 1.03
C MET A 150 -17.69 8.14 1.57
N GLU A 151 -17.77 7.91 1.49
CA GLU A 151 -17.77 8.30 2.34
C GLU A 151 -17.16 8.75 2.71
N CYS A 152 -16.77 8.58 2.57
CA CYS A 152 -16.28 8.91 3.11
C CYS A 152 -15.90 9.56 3.16
N ARG A 153 -15.95 9.63 2.99
CA ARG A 153 -15.66 10.18 3.38
C ARG A 153 -15.46 10.98 3.66
N ARG A 154 -15.49 11.01 3.60
CA ARG A 154 -15.33 11.64 4.15
C ARG A 154 -14.75 12.17 4.46
N ILE A 155 -14.49 12.14 4.18
CA ILE A 155 -13.90 12.40 4.54
C ILE A 155 -13.43 12.53 4.77
N GLY A 156 -13.23 12.33 4.65
CA GLY A 156 -12.73 12.21 4.85
C GLY A 156 -12.27 12.37 5.32
#